data_78030d2265ddd067b24492ad1bb83c52
#
_entry.id   78030d2265ddd067b24492ad1bb83c52
#
_cell.length_a   1.000
_cell.length_b   1.000
_cell.length_c   1.000
_cell.angle_alpha   90.00
_cell.angle_beta   90.00
_cell.angle_gamma   90.00
#
_symmetry.space_group_name_H-M   'P 1'
#
loop_
_entity.id
_entity.type
_entity.pdbx_description
1 polymer ?
#
loop_
_entity_poly.entity_id
_entity_poly.type
_entity_poly.pdbx_seq_one_letter_code
_entity_poly.pdbx_strand_id
1 'polypeptide(L)'
;KSKFPSNVKAYTNINIAINKSNIIIIAIPGNFLEEILKKIDLNNKIVISLVKSVFVDQTGEIVTTCELIEKYFQTNVICLSGPNLYSSLDNKDLSEATIGVNDLETGNLVKKLFNNDFFKTQITLDRCGVELCGILKNIIAIGVGFLGNKPNSVALLIRKGLNEMYKLSLKLRNNVSKHTFYESSCGIGDLYLTCVFGRGKILAKHYSESNIIDSSNWEKLEETILCGMKIPDHHNVKIIGKLIEKNCWIHEFPIFYNIYKISWTNDSEKSLIYLKRNL
;
A
#
# COMPACT_ATOMS: atom_id res chain seq x y z
N LYS A 1 -2.11 0.61 26.26
CA LYS A 1 -0.80 0.37 25.58
C LYS A 1 -0.37 -1.05 25.94
N SER A 2 -0.30 -1.93 24.94
CA SER A 2 0.21 -3.28 25.12
C SER A 2 1.70 -3.19 25.49
N LYS A 3 2.11 -4.02 26.47
CA LYS A 3 3.54 -4.14 26.80
C LYS A 3 4.17 -5.15 25.84
N PHE A 4 5.33 -4.84 25.32
CA PHE A 4 6.11 -5.85 24.58
C PHE A 4 6.47 -7.04 25.47
N PRO A 5 6.48 -8.28 24.93
CA PRO A 5 6.98 -9.44 25.64
C PRO A 5 8.43 -9.23 26.12
N SER A 6 8.82 -9.91 27.20
CA SER A 6 10.14 -9.76 27.85
C SER A 6 11.33 -10.14 26.96
N ASN A 7 11.10 -10.95 25.92
CA ASN A 7 12.12 -11.35 24.94
C ASN A 7 12.33 -10.31 23.82
N VAL A 8 11.51 -9.24 23.75
CA VAL A 8 11.69 -8.15 22.77
C VAL A 8 12.73 -7.17 23.27
N LYS A 9 13.72 -6.86 22.43
CA LYS A 9 14.79 -5.88 22.71
C LYS A 9 14.71 -4.74 21.70
N ALA A 10 14.72 -3.51 22.21
CA ALA A 10 14.78 -2.30 21.38
C ALA A 10 16.24 -1.81 21.27
N TYR A 11 16.61 -1.36 20.07
CA TYR A 11 17.92 -0.77 19.78
C TYR A 11 17.74 0.58 19.10
N THR A 12 18.51 1.56 19.51
CA THR A 12 18.59 2.87 18.83
C THR A 12 19.49 2.82 17.59
N ASN A 13 20.49 1.91 17.58
CA ASN A 13 21.33 1.66 16.43
C ASN A 13 20.79 0.47 15.63
N ILE A 14 20.28 0.77 14.43
CA ILE A 14 19.67 -0.21 13.53
C ILE A 14 20.64 -1.35 13.13
N ASN A 15 21.93 -1.04 12.95
CA ASN A 15 22.91 -2.05 12.53
C ASN A 15 23.14 -3.12 13.60
N ILE A 16 23.02 -2.76 14.90
CA ILE A 16 23.13 -3.74 15.98
C ILE A 16 21.96 -4.74 15.92
N ALA A 17 20.74 -4.26 15.62
CA ALA A 17 19.57 -5.12 15.47
C ALA A 17 19.72 -6.05 14.25
N ILE A 18 20.11 -5.49 13.10
CA ILE A 18 20.25 -6.23 11.83
C ILE A 18 21.32 -7.32 11.96
N ASN A 19 22.49 -6.99 12.52
CA ASN A 19 23.60 -7.95 12.65
C ASN A 19 23.26 -9.17 13.54
N LYS A 20 22.29 -9.01 14.46
CA LYS A 20 21.82 -10.09 15.33
C LYS A 20 20.63 -10.88 14.79
N SER A 21 20.18 -10.53 13.58
CA SER A 21 18.93 -11.07 13.00
C SER A 21 19.20 -11.75 11.66
N ASN A 22 18.53 -12.87 11.40
CA ASN A 22 18.54 -13.54 10.08
C ASN A 22 17.35 -13.11 9.22
N ILE A 23 16.26 -12.69 9.88
CA ILE A 23 15.02 -12.24 9.23
C ILE A 23 14.78 -10.80 9.66
N ILE A 24 14.56 -9.94 8.69
CA ILE A 24 14.34 -8.50 8.87
C ILE A 24 12.94 -8.14 8.39
N ILE A 25 12.14 -7.53 9.24
CA ILE A 25 10.82 -7.00 8.87
C ILE A 25 10.95 -5.48 8.68
N ILE A 26 10.66 -4.99 7.48
CA ILE A 26 10.65 -3.56 7.17
C ILE A 26 9.20 -3.05 7.25
N ALA A 27 8.94 -2.21 8.26
CA ALA A 27 7.61 -1.65 8.55
C ALA A 27 7.69 -0.14 8.81
N ILE A 28 8.33 0.59 7.91
CA ILE A 28 8.51 2.05 7.96
C ILE A 28 7.74 2.73 6.82
N PRO A 29 7.41 4.03 6.93
CA PRO A 29 6.86 4.77 5.78
C PRO A 29 7.84 4.80 4.62
N GLY A 30 7.32 4.61 3.39
CA GLY A 30 8.15 4.43 2.19
C GLY A 30 9.07 5.61 1.86
N ASN A 31 8.67 6.84 2.22
CA ASN A 31 9.49 8.04 2.02
C ASN A 31 10.82 8.05 2.78
N PHE A 32 10.98 7.21 3.82
CA PHE A 32 12.23 7.05 4.57
C PHE A 32 13.05 5.84 4.12
N LEU A 33 12.48 4.97 3.27
CA LEU A 33 13.08 3.68 2.97
C LEU A 33 14.46 3.83 2.31
N GLU A 34 14.56 4.62 1.25
CA GLU A 34 15.81 4.74 0.49
C GLU A 34 16.96 5.31 1.32
N GLU A 35 16.68 6.27 2.20
CA GLU A 35 17.65 6.82 3.13
C GLU A 35 18.17 5.76 4.11
N ILE A 36 17.30 4.88 4.57
CA ILE A 36 17.66 3.79 5.49
C ILE A 36 18.46 2.72 4.76
N LEU A 37 18.04 2.33 3.55
CA LEU A 37 18.78 1.32 2.76
C LEU A 37 20.24 1.71 2.51
N LYS A 38 20.55 3.01 2.37
CA LYS A 38 21.91 3.52 2.22
C LYS A 38 22.80 3.37 3.48
N LYS A 39 22.20 3.10 4.65
CA LYS A 39 22.87 3.07 5.96
C LYS A 39 22.98 1.67 6.58
N ILE A 40 22.42 0.65 5.93
CA ILE A 40 22.34 -0.71 6.45
C ILE A 40 22.87 -1.72 5.44
N ASP A 41 23.11 -2.95 5.90
CA ASP A 41 23.42 -4.10 5.04
C ASP A 41 22.40 -5.23 5.29
N LEU A 42 21.72 -5.64 4.21
CA LEU A 42 20.72 -6.71 4.21
C LEU A 42 21.17 -7.93 3.39
N ASN A 43 22.42 -7.97 2.92
CA ASN A 43 22.92 -9.10 2.15
C ASN A 43 22.79 -10.41 2.93
N ASN A 44 22.37 -11.46 2.25
CA ASN A 44 22.15 -12.80 2.82
C ASN A 44 21.12 -12.86 3.98
N LYS A 45 20.25 -11.86 4.10
CA LYS A 45 19.12 -11.87 5.04
C LYS A 45 17.83 -12.27 4.31
N ILE A 46 16.84 -12.75 5.05
CA ILE A 46 15.46 -12.84 4.57
C ILE A 46 14.77 -11.53 4.95
N VAL A 47 14.28 -10.81 3.97
CA VAL A 47 13.63 -9.51 4.19
C VAL A 47 12.14 -9.61 3.93
N ILE A 48 11.32 -9.23 4.92
CA ILE A 48 9.85 -9.18 4.80
C ILE A 48 9.42 -7.72 4.76
N SER A 49 8.90 -7.29 3.61
CA SER A 49 8.40 -5.93 3.44
C SER A 49 6.92 -5.84 3.75
N LEU A 50 6.56 -4.88 4.63
CA LEU A 50 5.20 -4.42 4.89
C LEU A 50 4.93 -3.04 4.27
N VAL A 51 5.91 -2.49 3.55
CA VAL A 51 5.86 -1.15 2.97
C VAL A 51 4.96 -1.13 1.75
N LYS A 52 4.06 -0.16 1.69
CA LYS A 52 3.06 0.00 0.61
C LYS A 52 3.34 1.27 -0.20
N SER A 53 4.51 1.30 -0.86
CA SER A 53 4.96 2.47 -1.63
C SER A 53 5.55 2.07 -2.97
N VAL A 54 5.39 2.96 -3.96
CA VAL A 54 6.11 2.92 -5.22
C VAL A 54 7.14 4.03 -5.27
N PHE A 55 8.18 3.81 -6.04
CA PHE A 55 9.27 4.73 -6.29
C PHE A 55 9.41 4.95 -7.79
N VAL A 56 10.13 5.99 -8.16
CA VAL A 56 10.48 6.25 -9.56
C VAL A 56 12.00 6.22 -9.63
N ASP A 57 12.54 5.38 -10.50
CA ASP A 57 13.98 5.29 -10.69
C ASP A 57 14.51 6.39 -11.63
N GLN A 58 15.82 6.37 -11.88
CA GLN A 58 16.50 7.37 -12.71
C GLN A 58 16.03 7.37 -14.18
N THR A 59 15.42 6.28 -14.65
CA THR A 59 14.84 6.17 -16.01
C THR A 59 13.41 6.68 -16.07
N GLY A 60 12.81 6.97 -14.91
CA GLY A 60 11.40 7.37 -14.78
C GLY A 60 10.42 6.19 -14.77
N GLU A 61 10.95 4.98 -14.53
CA GLU A 61 10.13 3.77 -14.39
C GLU A 61 9.71 3.53 -12.94
N ILE A 62 8.53 2.91 -12.79
CA ILE A 62 8.00 2.53 -11.46
C ILE A 62 8.80 1.34 -10.91
N VAL A 63 9.23 1.49 -9.66
CA VAL A 63 9.91 0.47 -8.88
C VAL A 63 9.11 0.21 -7.62
N THR A 64 8.81 -1.05 -7.33
CA THR A 64 8.15 -1.45 -6.08
C THR A 64 9.16 -1.48 -4.92
N THR A 65 8.67 -1.61 -3.69
CA THR A 65 9.52 -1.67 -2.50
C THR A 65 10.49 -2.85 -2.55
N CYS A 66 9.99 -4.05 -2.92
CA CYS A 66 10.83 -5.24 -2.99
C CYS A 66 11.91 -5.09 -4.06
N GLU A 67 11.54 -4.60 -5.24
CA GLU A 67 12.50 -4.32 -6.31
C GLU A 67 13.55 -3.28 -5.90
N LEU A 68 13.14 -2.24 -5.15
CA LEU A 68 14.09 -1.24 -4.65
C LEU A 68 15.09 -1.87 -3.68
N ILE A 69 14.63 -2.71 -2.75
CA ILE A 69 15.54 -3.39 -1.80
C ILE A 69 16.51 -4.32 -2.54
N GLU A 70 16.02 -5.07 -3.53
CA GLU A 70 16.83 -5.98 -4.36
C GLU A 70 17.86 -5.23 -5.24
N LYS A 71 17.62 -3.95 -5.58
CA LYS A 71 18.63 -3.11 -6.24
C LYS A 71 19.81 -2.75 -5.33
N TYR A 72 19.59 -2.70 -4.02
CA TYR A 72 20.64 -2.38 -3.03
C TYR A 72 21.38 -3.61 -2.53
N PHE A 73 20.71 -4.77 -2.42
CA PHE A 73 21.23 -5.94 -1.72
C PHE A 73 20.95 -7.24 -2.45
N GLN A 74 21.87 -8.20 -2.34
CA GLN A 74 21.62 -9.59 -2.71
C GLN A 74 20.84 -10.26 -1.57
N THR A 75 19.53 -10.19 -1.63
CA THR A 75 18.65 -10.69 -0.58
C THR A 75 17.35 -11.25 -1.16
N ASN A 76 16.69 -12.16 -0.42
CA ASN A 76 15.37 -12.65 -0.77
C ASN A 76 14.32 -11.76 -0.09
N VAL A 77 13.57 -11.00 -0.90
CA VAL A 77 12.56 -10.07 -0.38
C VAL A 77 11.17 -10.67 -0.56
N ILE A 78 10.43 -10.71 0.53
CA ILE A 78 9.07 -11.20 0.63
C ILE A 78 8.13 -10.01 0.85
N CYS A 79 6.98 -9.98 0.19
CA CYS A 79 5.92 -9.04 0.48
C CYS A 79 4.84 -9.71 1.34
N LEU A 80 4.44 -9.08 2.44
CA LEU A 80 3.31 -9.50 3.25
C LEU A 80 2.25 -8.39 3.27
N SER A 81 1.06 -8.70 2.79
CA SER A 81 -0.05 -7.76 2.72
C SER A 81 -1.38 -8.44 3.00
N GLY A 82 -2.33 -7.72 3.61
CA GLY A 82 -3.66 -8.25 3.93
C GLY A 82 -4.48 -7.27 4.75
N PRO A 83 -5.76 -7.59 5.02
CA PRO A 83 -6.72 -6.76 5.74
C PRO A 83 -6.43 -6.75 7.25
N ASN A 84 -5.46 -5.93 7.68
CA ASN A 84 -4.97 -5.94 9.05
C ASN A 84 -5.02 -4.55 9.69
N LEU A 85 -5.99 -4.33 10.57
CA LEU A 85 -6.01 -3.19 11.49
C LEU A 85 -5.25 -3.57 12.77
N TYR A 86 -4.32 -2.71 13.22
CA TYR A 86 -3.52 -2.99 14.41
C TYR A 86 -4.37 -3.21 15.67
N SER A 87 -5.48 -2.47 15.80
CA SER A 87 -6.40 -2.60 16.94
C SER A 87 -7.12 -3.96 16.96
N SER A 88 -7.47 -4.49 15.79
CA SER A 88 -8.07 -5.82 15.66
C SER A 88 -7.04 -6.91 15.98
N LEU A 89 -5.82 -6.79 15.50
CA LEU A 89 -4.73 -7.73 15.82
C LEU A 89 -4.41 -7.75 17.31
N ASP A 90 -4.39 -6.60 17.97
CA ASP A 90 -4.14 -6.46 19.40
C ASP A 90 -5.23 -7.18 20.24
N ASN A 91 -6.47 -7.16 19.74
CA ASN A 91 -7.62 -7.87 20.33
C ASN A 91 -7.72 -9.34 19.90
N LYS A 92 -6.75 -9.87 19.14
CA LYS A 92 -6.76 -11.23 18.59
C LYS A 92 -7.97 -11.54 17.71
N ASP A 93 -8.45 -10.54 16.99
CA ASP A 93 -9.48 -10.71 15.97
C ASP A 93 -8.96 -11.63 14.85
N LEU A 94 -9.83 -12.52 14.33
CA LEU A 94 -9.44 -13.39 13.23
C LEU A 94 -9.03 -12.57 12.02
N SER A 95 -7.78 -12.69 11.65
CA SER A 95 -7.15 -11.87 10.61
C SER A 95 -6.41 -12.75 9.61
N GLU A 96 -6.12 -12.21 8.44
CA GLU A 96 -5.41 -12.94 7.40
C GLU A 96 -4.42 -12.06 6.63
N ALA A 97 -3.41 -12.69 6.01
CA ALA A 97 -2.50 -12.03 5.09
C ALA A 97 -2.05 -12.96 3.96
N THR A 98 -1.66 -12.35 2.86
CA THR A 98 -1.03 -13.02 1.72
C THR A 98 0.48 -12.78 1.76
N ILE A 99 1.25 -13.86 1.67
CA ILE A 99 2.70 -13.87 1.59
C ILE A 99 3.08 -14.04 0.11
N GLY A 100 3.57 -12.97 -0.50
CA GLY A 100 4.09 -12.96 -1.87
C GLY A 100 5.58 -13.27 -1.87
N VAL A 101 5.99 -14.32 -2.58
CA VAL A 101 7.37 -14.84 -2.61
C VAL A 101 7.82 -15.18 -4.02
N ASN A 102 9.13 -15.35 -4.19
CA ASN A 102 9.72 -15.88 -5.43
C ASN A 102 9.88 -17.42 -5.38
N ASP A 103 9.90 -18.02 -4.19
CA ASP A 103 10.02 -19.47 -4.00
C ASP A 103 9.17 -19.96 -2.83
N LEU A 104 8.69 -21.21 -2.92
CA LEU A 104 7.80 -21.80 -1.92
C LEU A 104 8.52 -22.18 -0.63
N GLU A 105 9.81 -22.45 -0.64
CA GLU A 105 10.57 -22.82 0.56
C GLU A 105 10.62 -21.65 1.52
N THR A 106 11.05 -20.49 1.02
CA THR A 106 11.01 -19.23 1.78
C THR A 106 9.58 -18.87 2.22
N GLY A 107 8.59 -19.06 1.34
CA GLY A 107 7.19 -18.82 1.67
C GLY A 107 6.72 -19.67 2.85
N ASN A 108 7.06 -20.96 2.88
CA ASN A 108 6.72 -21.87 3.97
C ASN A 108 7.43 -21.52 5.27
N LEU A 109 8.67 -21.06 5.22
CA LEU A 109 9.39 -20.56 6.39
C LEU A 109 8.67 -19.36 7.00
N VAL A 110 8.34 -18.36 6.19
CA VAL A 110 7.64 -17.15 6.63
C VAL A 110 6.23 -17.47 7.14
N LYS A 111 5.51 -18.38 6.47
CA LYS A 111 4.21 -18.85 6.94
C LYS A 111 4.27 -19.42 8.36
N LYS A 112 5.28 -20.21 8.70
CA LYS A 112 5.46 -20.75 10.07
C LYS A 112 5.68 -19.66 11.12
N LEU A 113 6.24 -18.51 10.75
CA LEU A 113 6.45 -17.39 11.69
C LEU A 113 5.16 -16.64 12.01
N PHE A 114 4.27 -16.48 11.03
CA PHE A 114 3.09 -15.63 11.18
C PHE A 114 1.81 -16.42 11.46
N ASN A 115 1.67 -17.63 10.92
CA ASN A 115 0.42 -18.37 10.99
C ASN A 115 0.16 -18.89 12.41
N ASN A 116 -1.01 -18.54 12.97
CA ASN A 116 -1.46 -19.00 14.29
C ASN A 116 -3.00 -19.07 14.32
N ASP A 117 -3.61 -19.24 15.50
CA ASP A 117 -5.06 -19.45 15.63
C ASP A 117 -5.89 -18.27 15.14
N PHE A 118 -5.43 -17.04 15.30
CA PHE A 118 -6.14 -15.81 14.93
C PHE A 118 -5.47 -15.00 13.79
N PHE A 119 -4.31 -15.43 13.29
CA PHE A 119 -3.69 -14.84 12.12
C PHE A 119 -3.39 -15.93 11.09
N LYS A 120 -4.15 -15.96 10.01
CA LYS A 120 -4.02 -16.96 8.94
C LYS A 120 -3.21 -16.39 7.79
N THR A 121 -2.38 -17.22 7.16
CA THR A 121 -1.57 -16.79 6.03
C THR A 121 -1.67 -17.76 4.87
N GLN A 122 -1.72 -17.22 3.66
CA GLN A 122 -1.63 -17.96 2.40
C GLN A 122 -0.40 -17.50 1.60
N ILE A 123 0.18 -18.41 0.83
CA ILE A 123 1.38 -18.13 0.01
C ILE A 123 0.97 -18.02 -1.44
N THR A 124 1.60 -17.08 -2.16
CA THR A 124 1.53 -16.98 -3.62
C THR A 124 2.92 -16.69 -4.20
N LEU A 125 3.18 -17.21 -5.41
CA LEU A 125 4.37 -16.88 -6.19
C LEU A 125 4.24 -15.54 -6.95
N ASP A 126 3.07 -14.90 -6.88
CA ASP A 126 2.83 -13.56 -7.43
C ASP A 126 3.18 -12.46 -6.41
N ARG A 127 4.45 -12.38 -6.03
CA ARG A 127 4.96 -11.36 -5.09
C ARG A 127 4.62 -9.94 -5.55
N CYS A 128 4.82 -9.68 -6.83
CA CYS A 128 4.58 -8.35 -7.39
C CYS A 128 3.09 -7.97 -7.33
N GLY A 129 2.18 -8.90 -7.63
CA GLY A 129 0.74 -8.68 -7.48
C GLY A 129 0.35 -8.35 -6.04
N VAL A 130 0.94 -9.04 -5.04
CA VAL A 130 0.71 -8.76 -3.62
C VAL A 130 1.15 -7.33 -3.26
N GLU A 131 2.31 -6.87 -3.73
CA GLU A 131 2.77 -5.49 -3.52
C GLU A 131 1.84 -4.47 -4.15
N LEU A 132 1.53 -4.66 -5.45
CA LEU A 132 0.68 -3.74 -6.19
C LEU A 132 -0.75 -3.68 -5.61
N CYS A 133 -1.31 -4.79 -5.14
CA CYS A 133 -2.56 -4.78 -4.37
C CYS A 133 -2.47 -3.83 -3.18
N GLY A 134 -1.45 -4.00 -2.34
CA GLY A 134 -1.25 -3.20 -1.13
C GLY A 134 -1.09 -1.70 -1.41
N ILE A 135 -0.47 -1.32 -2.53
CA ILE A 135 -0.23 0.06 -2.93
C ILE A 135 -1.49 0.68 -3.54
N LEU A 136 -2.05 0.03 -4.57
CA LEU A 136 -3.11 0.61 -5.40
C LEU A 136 -4.45 0.70 -4.66
N LYS A 137 -4.76 -0.22 -3.74
CA LYS A 137 -5.97 -0.15 -2.92
C LYS A 137 -6.09 1.14 -2.12
N ASN A 138 -4.98 1.69 -1.65
CA ASN A 138 -4.96 2.92 -0.86
C ASN A 138 -5.41 4.12 -1.70
N ILE A 139 -5.08 4.12 -3.00
CA ILE A 139 -5.55 5.14 -3.95
C ILE A 139 -7.06 5.06 -4.11
N ILE A 140 -7.62 3.85 -4.27
CA ILE A 140 -9.08 3.66 -4.35
C ILE A 140 -9.76 4.12 -3.07
N ALA A 141 -9.17 3.84 -1.90
CA ALA A 141 -9.71 4.29 -0.61
C ALA A 141 -9.76 5.83 -0.49
N ILE A 142 -8.78 6.55 -1.03
CA ILE A 142 -8.82 8.02 -1.16
C ILE A 142 -10.03 8.43 -2.02
N GLY A 143 -10.25 7.79 -3.17
CA GLY A 143 -11.42 8.02 -4.00
C GLY A 143 -12.75 7.79 -3.28
N VAL A 144 -12.84 6.76 -2.43
CA VAL A 144 -13.99 6.53 -1.56
C VAL A 144 -14.20 7.70 -0.59
N GLY A 145 -13.13 8.24 -0.03
CA GLY A 145 -13.19 9.44 0.83
C GLY A 145 -13.82 10.64 0.12
N PHE A 146 -13.46 10.89 -1.14
CA PHE A 146 -14.03 11.96 -1.96
C PHE A 146 -15.51 11.79 -2.28
N LEU A 147 -16.01 10.55 -2.34
CA LEU A 147 -17.45 10.29 -2.57
C LEU A 147 -18.31 10.60 -1.33
N GLY A 148 -17.72 10.55 -0.13
CA GLY A 148 -18.43 10.72 1.13
C GLY A 148 -19.44 9.57 1.38
N ASN A 149 -20.53 9.89 2.06
CA ASN A 149 -21.55 8.91 2.49
C ASN A 149 -22.52 8.56 1.35
N LYS A 150 -22.05 7.83 0.33
CA LYS A 150 -22.86 7.36 -0.82
C LYS A 150 -22.65 5.86 -1.05
N PRO A 151 -23.34 4.97 -0.31
CA PRO A 151 -23.05 3.53 -0.28
C PRO A 151 -23.01 2.88 -1.67
N ASN A 152 -23.98 3.18 -2.54
CA ASN A 152 -24.04 2.58 -3.87
C ASN A 152 -22.85 3.05 -4.76
N SER A 153 -22.50 4.35 -4.69
CA SER A 153 -21.35 4.89 -5.42
C SER A 153 -20.05 4.33 -4.89
N VAL A 154 -19.92 4.12 -3.58
CA VAL A 154 -18.76 3.47 -2.94
C VAL A 154 -18.62 2.02 -3.42
N ALA A 155 -19.70 1.24 -3.42
CA ALA A 155 -19.68 -0.14 -3.93
C ALA A 155 -19.27 -0.19 -5.40
N LEU A 156 -19.80 0.72 -6.23
CA LEU A 156 -19.43 0.84 -7.64
C LEU A 156 -17.95 1.20 -7.81
N LEU A 157 -17.43 2.16 -7.04
CA LEU A 157 -16.03 2.56 -7.08
C LEU A 157 -15.10 1.42 -6.66
N ILE A 158 -15.42 0.69 -5.58
CA ILE A 158 -14.65 -0.47 -5.13
C ILE A 158 -14.56 -1.53 -6.24
N ARG A 159 -15.71 -1.90 -6.83
CA ARG A 159 -15.74 -2.91 -7.90
C ARG A 159 -14.98 -2.48 -9.15
N LYS A 160 -15.21 -1.26 -9.64
CA LYS A 160 -14.50 -0.73 -10.83
C LYS A 160 -13.04 -0.46 -10.52
N GLY A 161 -12.74 0.06 -9.31
CA GLY A 161 -11.39 0.31 -8.84
C GLY A 161 -10.55 -0.96 -8.76
N LEU A 162 -11.10 -2.07 -8.25
CA LEU A 162 -10.40 -3.36 -8.26
C LEU A 162 -10.03 -3.80 -9.68
N ASN A 163 -10.93 -3.61 -10.63
CA ASN A 163 -10.65 -3.94 -12.03
C ASN A 163 -9.54 -3.03 -12.63
N GLU A 164 -9.55 -1.73 -12.32
CA GLU A 164 -8.47 -0.82 -12.75
C GLU A 164 -7.14 -1.17 -12.05
N MET A 165 -7.15 -1.53 -10.75
CA MET A 165 -5.97 -2.01 -10.04
C MET A 165 -5.31 -3.19 -10.77
N TYR A 166 -6.09 -4.21 -11.12
CA TYR A 166 -5.58 -5.38 -11.84
C TYR A 166 -5.03 -5.01 -13.22
N LYS A 167 -5.80 -4.24 -14.02
CA LYS A 167 -5.38 -3.81 -15.37
C LYS A 167 -4.10 -2.94 -15.33
N LEU A 168 -4.02 -2.02 -14.38
CA LEU A 168 -2.84 -1.17 -14.22
C LEU A 168 -1.62 -2.02 -13.81
N SER A 169 -1.83 -2.98 -12.93
CA SER A 169 -0.76 -3.90 -12.53
C SER A 169 -0.24 -4.74 -13.69
N LEU A 170 -1.10 -5.18 -14.62
CA LEU A 170 -0.69 -5.84 -15.87
C LEU A 170 0.13 -4.91 -16.80
N LYS A 171 -0.18 -3.61 -16.82
CA LYS A 171 0.63 -2.63 -17.58
C LYS A 171 2.01 -2.42 -16.95
N LEU A 172 2.09 -2.47 -15.62
CA LEU A 172 3.34 -2.30 -14.87
C LEU A 172 4.21 -3.57 -14.88
N ARG A 173 3.57 -4.74 -14.80
CA ARG A 173 4.23 -6.06 -14.72
C ARG A 173 3.35 -7.10 -15.40
N ASN A 174 3.86 -7.71 -16.46
CA ASN A 174 3.09 -8.58 -17.36
C ASN A 174 2.61 -9.90 -16.73
N ASN A 175 3.14 -10.27 -15.57
CA ASN A 175 2.96 -11.60 -14.97
C ASN A 175 2.16 -11.61 -13.67
N VAL A 176 1.41 -10.54 -13.34
CA VAL A 176 0.57 -10.53 -12.14
C VAL A 176 -0.67 -11.41 -12.32
N SER A 177 -1.04 -12.13 -11.27
CA SER A 177 -2.16 -13.08 -11.29
C SER A 177 -3.48 -12.41 -10.96
N LYS A 178 -4.52 -12.67 -11.76
CA LYS A 178 -5.88 -12.25 -11.44
C LYS A 178 -6.36 -12.78 -10.08
N HIS A 179 -5.99 -14.02 -9.73
CA HIS A 179 -6.30 -14.65 -8.45
C HIS A 179 -5.83 -13.78 -7.26
N THR A 180 -4.63 -13.19 -7.33
CA THR A 180 -4.10 -12.32 -6.28
C THR A 180 -5.01 -11.12 -5.99
N PHE A 181 -5.62 -10.54 -7.03
CA PHE A 181 -6.49 -9.36 -6.89
C PHE A 181 -7.91 -9.69 -6.42
N TYR A 182 -8.49 -10.78 -6.91
CA TYR A 182 -9.92 -11.06 -6.73
C TYR A 182 -10.21 -12.11 -5.66
N GLU A 183 -9.25 -12.94 -5.31
CA GLU A 183 -9.47 -14.10 -4.42
C GLU A 183 -8.53 -14.13 -3.21
N SER A 184 -7.38 -13.43 -3.27
CA SER A 184 -6.47 -13.37 -2.12
C SER A 184 -6.83 -12.25 -1.15
N SER A 185 -6.45 -12.42 0.11
CA SER A 185 -6.72 -11.44 1.17
C SER A 185 -6.11 -10.07 0.92
N CYS A 186 -4.93 -10.01 0.29
CA CYS A 186 -4.26 -8.75 -0.06
C CYS A 186 -4.98 -7.95 -1.16
N GLY A 187 -5.82 -8.60 -1.97
CA GLY A 187 -6.62 -7.98 -3.01
C GLY A 187 -7.93 -7.42 -2.48
N ILE A 188 -9.05 -8.11 -2.78
CA ILE A 188 -10.40 -7.64 -2.43
C ILE A 188 -10.59 -7.44 -0.93
N GLY A 189 -10.03 -8.31 -0.08
CA GLY A 189 -10.18 -8.22 1.38
C GLY A 189 -9.57 -6.93 1.94
N ASP A 190 -8.31 -6.65 1.59
CA ASP A 190 -7.60 -5.45 2.06
C ASP A 190 -8.12 -4.17 1.39
N LEU A 191 -8.60 -4.25 0.13
CA LEU A 191 -9.28 -3.15 -0.53
C LEU A 191 -10.56 -2.76 0.23
N TYR A 192 -11.42 -3.74 0.54
CA TYR A 192 -12.66 -3.50 1.31
C TYR A 192 -12.35 -2.85 2.66
N LEU A 193 -11.47 -3.47 3.45
CA LEU A 193 -11.11 -2.99 4.78
C LEU A 193 -10.58 -1.55 4.72
N THR A 194 -9.71 -1.24 3.75
CA THR A 194 -9.12 0.09 3.60
C THR A 194 -10.14 1.13 3.14
N CYS A 195 -11.07 0.76 2.28
CA CYS A 195 -12.18 1.63 1.87
C CYS A 195 -13.16 1.95 3.00
N VAL A 196 -13.27 1.07 4.00
CA VAL A 196 -14.15 1.29 5.16
C VAL A 196 -13.42 2.04 6.29
N PHE A 197 -12.21 1.62 6.64
CA PHE A 197 -11.49 2.06 7.85
C PHE A 197 -10.14 2.75 7.57
N GLY A 198 -9.72 2.87 6.32
CA GLY A 198 -8.41 3.38 5.95
C GLY A 198 -8.22 4.85 6.30
N ARG A 199 -7.01 5.19 6.77
CA ARG A 199 -6.61 6.57 7.11
C ARG A 199 -6.67 7.49 5.89
N GLY A 200 -6.25 7.02 4.71
CA GLY A 200 -6.33 7.78 3.45
C GLY A 200 -7.76 8.16 3.09
N LYS A 201 -8.75 7.25 3.29
CA LYS A 201 -10.18 7.56 3.13
C LYS A 201 -10.63 8.65 4.09
N ILE A 202 -10.21 8.58 5.36
CA ILE A 202 -10.59 9.58 6.38
C ILE A 202 -10.06 10.96 5.97
N LEU A 203 -8.78 11.06 5.63
CA LEU A 203 -8.18 12.32 5.18
C LEU A 203 -8.85 12.86 3.91
N ALA A 204 -9.10 12.00 2.91
CA ALA A 204 -9.73 12.41 1.65
C ALA A 204 -11.16 12.94 1.86
N LYS A 205 -11.91 12.39 2.81
CA LYS A 205 -13.21 12.93 3.20
C LYS A 205 -13.08 14.38 3.71
N HIS A 206 -12.19 14.63 4.66
CA HIS A 206 -11.94 15.98 5.19
C HIS A 206 -11.38 16.92 4.12
N TYR A 207 -10.51 16.42 3.23
CA TYR A 207 -10.00 17.18 2.10
C TYR A 207 -11.13 17.67 1.19
N SER A 208 -12.09 16.82 0.86
CA SER A 208 -13.24 17.17 0.01
C SER A 208 -14.27 18.08 0.68
N GLU A 209 -14.31 18.09 2.00
CA GLU A 209 -15.18 18.96 2.82
C GLU A 209 -14.52 20.32 3.11
N SER A 210 -13.19 20.43 2.98
CA SER A 210 -12.47 21.70 3.11
C SER A 210 -12.64 22.52 1.82
N ASN A 211 -12.92 23.80 1.95
CA ASN A 211 -13.02 24.73 0.81
C ASN A 211 -11.64 25.06 0.19
N ILE A 212 -10.56 24.43 0.66
CA ILE A 212 -9.19 24.69 0.23
C ILE A 212 -8.68 23.43 -0.46
N ILE A 213 -8.77 23.42 -1.78
CA ILE A 213 -8.23 22.36 -2.63
C ILE A 213 -6.80 22.77 -3.00
N ASP A 214 -5.87 22.52 -2.10
CA ASP A 214 -4.44 22.73 -2.29
C ASP A 214 -3.66 21.47 -1.87
N SER A 215 -2.67 21.09 -2.63
CA SER A 215 -1.81 19.94 -2.35
C SER A 215 -1.05 20.06 -1.01
N SER A 216 -0.78 21.28 -0.51
CA SER A 216 -0.23 21.52 0.83
C SER A 216 -1.19 21.13 1.96
N ASN A 217 -2.46 20.91 1.66
CA ASN A 217 -3.48 20.59 2.64
C ASN A 217 -3.36 19.15 3.19
N TRP A 218 -2.73 18.23 2.44
CA TRP A 218 -2.51 16.86 2.92
C TRP A 218 -1.69 16.81 4.20
N GLU A 219 -0.59 17.57 4.26
CA GLU A 219 0.28 17.62 5.45
C GLU A 219 -0.45 18.23 6.66
N LYS A 220 -1.23 19.30 6.45
CA LYS A 220 -2.05 19.90 7.51
C LYS A 220 -3.11 18.91 8.03
N LEU A 221 -3.75 18.15 7.14
CA LEU A 221 -4.71 17.14 7.52
C LEU A 221 -4.08 15.97 8.28
N GLU A 222 -2.87 15.54 7.91
CA GLU A 222 -2.13 14.54 8.68
C GLU A 222 -1.87 15.02 10.11
N GLU A 223 -1.50 16.28 10.31
CA GLU A 223 -1.27 16.85 11.63
C GLU A 223 -2.56 16.98 12.44
N THR A 224 -3.62 17.51 11.84
CA THR A 224 -4.88 17.81 12.56
C THR A 224 -5.78 16.59 12.76
N ILE A 225 -5.88 15.70 11.76
CA ILE A 225 -6.81 14.57 11.78
C ILE A 225 -6.13 13.27 12.24
N LEU A 226 -4.86 13.06 11.86
CA LEU A 226 -4.11 11.85 12.20
C LEU A 226 -3.10 12.07 13.33
N CYS A 227 -3.17 13.21 14.06
CA CYS A 227 -2.26 13.53 15.16
C CYS A 227 -0.78 13.42 14.75
N GLY A 228 -0.43 13.86 13.56
CA GLY A 228 0.93 13.84 13.00
C GLY A 228 1.39 12.54 12.36
N MET A 229 0.54 11.49 12.32
CA MET A 229 0.89 10.25 11.63
C MET A 229 0.96 10.49 10.12
N LYS A 230 2.12 10.21 9.53
CA LYS A 230 2.35 10.29 8.09
C LYS A 230 1.82 9.06 7.37
N ILE A 231 1.21 9.26 6.20
CA ILE A 231 0.79 8.17 5.31
C ILE A 231 1.39 8.38 3.91
N PRO A 232 1.84 7.31 3.24
CA PRO A 232 2.41 7.42 1.89
C PRO A 232 1.35 7.52 0.79
N ASP A 233 0.09 7.32 1.11
CA ASP A 233 -0.99 7.05 0.16
C ASP A 233 -1.15 8.16 -0.90
N HIS A 234 -1.15 9.43 -0.47
CA HIS A 234 -1.28 10.58 -1.38
C HIS A 234 -0.05 10.79 -2.27
N HIS A 235 1.15 10.38 -1.84
CA HIS A 235 2.33 10.37 -2.70
C HIS A 235 2.23 9.29 -3.78
N ASN A 236 1.73 8.09 -3.44
CA ASN A 236 1.46 7.05 -4.43
C ASN A 236 0.45 7.52 -5.48
N VAL A 237 -0.60 8.26 -5.07
CA VAL A 237 -1.55 8.91 -6.01
C VAL A 237 -0.83 9.78 -7.02
N LYS A 238 0.11 10.62 -6.56
CA LYS A 238 0.88 11.53 -7.43
C LYS A 238 1.74 10.78 -8.44
N ILE A 239 2.45 9.75 -7.98
CA ILE A 239 3.35 8.96 -8.83
C ILE A 239 2.53 8.22 -9.90
N ILE A 240 1.49 7.51 -9.50
CA ILE A 240 0.64 6.74 -10.41
C ILE A 240 -0.12 7.66 -11.38
N GLY A 241 -0.65 8.80 -10.91
CA GLY A 241 -1.32 9.77 -11.77
C GLY A 241 -0.40 10.33 -12.85
N LYS A 242 0.82 10.72 -12.50
CA LYS A 242 1.82 11.19 -13.48
C LYS A 242 2.23 10.10 -14.46
N LEU A 243 2.34 8.85 -14.01
CA LEU A 243 2.60 7.73 -14.92
C LEU A 243 1.48 7.55 -15.96
N ILE A 244 0.22 7.65 -15.52
CA ILE A 244 -0.96 7.56 -16.41
C ILE A 244 -0.94 8.69 -17.43
N GLU A 245 -0.61 9.93 -17.03
CA GLU A 245 -0.46 11.07 -17.95
C GLU A 245 0.67 10.85 -18.95
N LYS A 246 1.86 10.48 -18.48
CA LYS A 246 3.06 10.26 -19.31
C LYS A 246 2.81 9.23 -20.42
N ASN A 247 2.04 8.19 -20.12
CA ASN A 247 1.76 7.10 -21.06
C ASN A 247 0.46 7.26 -21.85
N CYS A 248 -0.26 8.36 -21.68
CA CYS A 248 -1.57 8.61 -22.33
C CYS A 248 -2.65 7.55 -21.99
N TRP A 249 -2.61 6.96 -20.79
CA TRP A 249 -3.53 5.91 -20.35
C TRP A 249 -4.80 6.42 -19.67
N ILE A 250 -5.12 7.69 -19.82
CA ILE A 250 -6.23 8.37 -19.11
C ILE A 250 -7.57 7.65 -19.32
N HIS A 251 -7.84 7.20 -20.54
CA HIS A 251 -9.09 6.50 -20.88
C HIS A 251 -9.13 5.07 -20.37
N GLU A 252 -7.99 4.44 -20.13
CA GLU A 252 -7.90 3.09 -19.58
C GLU A 252 -8.04 3.06 -18.06
N PHE A 253 -7.58 4.15 -17.37
CA PHE A 253 -7.55 4.26 -15.91
C PHE A 253 -8.21 5.54 -15.40
N PRO A 254 -9.47 5.80 -15.76
CA PRO A 254 -10.15 7.05 -15.43
C PRO A 254 -10.33 7.25 -13.92
N ILE A 255 -10.48 6.18 -13.12
CA ILE A 255 -10.63 6.28 -11.66
C ILE A 255 -9.34 6.80 -11.04
N PHE A 256 -8.21 6.14 -11.29
CA PHE A 256 -6.90 6.57 -10.78
C PHE A 256 -6.56 7.99 -11.21
N TYR A 257 -6.82 8.30 -12.48
CA TYR A 257 -6.54 9.62 -13.03
C TYR A 257 -7.37 10.72 -12.35
N ASN A 258 -8.68 10.52 -12.18
CA ASN A 258 -9.52 11.53 -11.51
C ASN A 258 -9.21 11.66 -10.02
N ILE A 259 -8.83 10.60 -9.32
CA ILE A 259 -8.34 10.67 -7.94
C ILE A 259 -7.07 11.53 -7.88
N TYR A 260 -6.13 11.34 -8.80
CA TYR A 260 -4.93 12.16 -8.91
C TYR A 260 -5.27 13.64 -9.18
N LYS A 261 -6.16 13.92 -10.13
CA LYS A 261 -6.57 15.30 -10.47
C LYS A 261 -7.19 16.01 -9.27
N ILE A 262 -8.05 15.35 -8.50
CA ILE A 262 -8.64 15.91 -7.28
C ILE A 262 -7.54 16.20 -6.23
N SER A 263 -6.60 15.30 -6.07
CA SER A 263 -5.60 15.33 -4.99
C SER A 263 -4.46 16.31 -5.25
N TRP A 264 -4.11 16.59 -6.52
CA TRP A 264 -2.83 17.23 -6.86
C TRP A 264 -2.90 18.31 -7.93
N THR A 265 -4.08 18.62 -8.47
CA THR A 265 -4.21 19.61 -9.54
C THR A 265 -5.36 20.57 -9.29
N ASN A 266 -5.39 21.69 -10.04
CA ASN A 266 -6.47 22.68 -9.95
C ASN A 266 -7.76 22.25 -10.68
N ASP A 267 -7.76 21.10 -11.38
CA ASP A 267 -8.97 20.56 -12.07
C ASP A 267 -9.82 19.67 -11.16
N SER A 268 -9.74 19.87 -9.86
CA SER A 268 -10.36 19.03 -8.84
C SER A 268 -11.88 18.96 -8.94
N GLU A 269 -12.55 20.08 -9.30
CA GLU A 269 -14.01 20.14 -9.34
C GLU A 269 -14.60 19.25 -10.44
N LYS A 270 -14.06 19.33 -11.69
CA LYS A 270 -14.48 18.48 -12.81
C LYS A 270 -14.25 17.00 -12.51
N SER A 271 -13.11 16.67 -11.92
CA SER A 271 -12.75 15.31 -11.57
C SER A 271 -13.60 14.76 -10.42
N LEU A 272 -13.99 15.61 -9.46
CA LEU A 272 -14.93 15.24 -8.39
C LEU A 272 -16.34 14.98 -8.95
N ILE A 273 -16.78 15.80 -9.93
CA ILE A 273 -18.04 15.57 -10.65
C ILE A 273 -18.00 14.25 -11.39
N TYR A 274 -16.88 13.93 -12.05
CA TYR A 274 -16.70 12.63 -12.73
C TYR A 274 -16.88 11.47 -11.75
N LEU A 275 -16.16 11.46 -10.62
CA LEU A 275 -16.29 10.41 -9.61
C LEU A 275 -17.69 10.32 -8.99
N LYS A 276 -18.45 11.42 -8.93
CA LYS A 276 -19.80 11.44 -8.35
C LYS A 276 -20.91 11.03 -9.32
N ARG A 277 -20.70 11.12 -10.61
CA ARG A 277 -21.74 10.99 -11.64
C ARG A 277 -21.44 10.00 -12.78
N ASN A 278 -20.18 9.73 -13.09
CA ASN A 278 -19.77 9.02 -14.32
C ASN A 278 -18.92 7.76 -14.06
N LEU A 279 -18.84 7.30 -12.82
CA LEU A 279 -18.16 6.05 -12.45
C LEU A 279 -18.69 4.84 -13.21
#